data_66640485303fdd4ea2332a4e3fa83cd7
#
_entry.id   66640485303fdd4ea2332a4e3fa83cd7
#
_cell.length_a   1.000
_cell.length_b   1.000
_cell.length_c   1.000
_cell.angle_alpha   90.00
_cell.angle_beta   90.00
_cell.angle_gamma   90.00
#
_symmetry.space_group_name_H-M   'P 1'
#
loop_
_entity.id
_entity.type
_entity.pdbx_description
1 polymer ?
#
loop_
_entity_poly.entity_id
_entity_poly.type
_entity_poly.pdbx_seq_one_letter_code
_entity_poly.pdbx_strand_id
1 'polypeptide(L)'
;MDSVGLYLAVFIPLVVIILLAVFFYRLFAKNMNRDDAERQKLKDLEELKKKAEFREARIISVRPEGQSNTSPANRFVNLRFEIKDTGGEFKMLSARWYVDTYYLSQLQPDNNIQVKVYDEYVFPVTDEAKLYP
;
A
#
# COMPACT_ATOMS: atom_id res chain seq x y z
N MET A 1 -27.83 56.68 7.13
CA MET A 1 -27.07 55.46 7.21
C MET A 1 -26.70 54.99 5.81
N ASP A 2 -25.44 54.88 5.57
CA ASP A 2 -24.98 54.56 4.23
C ASP A 2 -25.32 53.12 3.87
N SER A 3 -25.99 52.93 2.76
CA SER A 3 -26.26 51.61 2.22
C SER A 3 -24.96 50.80 1.98
N VAL A 4 -23.85 51.49 1.71
CA VAL A 4 -22.52 50.90 1.54
C VAL A 4 -22.03 50.22 2.80
N GLY A 5 -22.24 50.81 4.00
CA GLY A 5 -21.87 50.21 5.27
C GLY A 5 -22.66 48.92 5.55
N LEU A 6 -23.94 48.88 5.17
CA LEU A 6 -24.79 47.73 5.32
C LEU A 6 -24.35 46.58 4.37
N TYR A 7 -24.03 46.90 3.12
CA TYR A 7 -23.49 45.94 2.15
C TYR A 7 -22.18 45.36 2.61
N LEU A 8 -21.25 46.14 3.13
CA LEU A 8 -19.99 45.68 3.65
C LEU A 8 -20.19 44.75 4.87
N ALA A 9 -21.13 45.10 5.77
CA ALA A 9 -21.42 44.29 6.96
C ALA A 9 -21.99 42.92 6.62
N VAL A 10 -22.69 42.74 5.50
CA VAL A 10 -23.23 41.50 5.03
C VAL A 10 -22.25 40.77 4.10
N PHE A 11 -21.56 41.51 3.26
CA PHE A 11 -20.68 40.96 2.21
C PHE A 11 -19.40 40.35 2.77
N ILE A 12 -18.77 40.97 3.76
CA ILE A 12 -17.52 40.48 4.36
C ILE A 12 -17.70 39.14 5.02
N PRO A 13 -18.70 38.86 5.89
CA PRO A 13 -18.93 37.54 6.44
C PRO A 13 -19.23 36.46 5.39
N LEU A 14 -19.97 36.84 4.34
CA LEU A 14 -20.31 35.95 3.24
C LEU A 14 -19.05 35.48 2.49
N VAL A 15 -18.14 36.42 2.18
CA VAL A 15 -16.87 36.11 1.53
C VAL A 15 -16.00 35.18 2.39
N VAL A 16 -15.93 35.44 3.69
CA VAL A 16 -15.18 34.59 4.63
C VAL A 16 -15.73 33.17 4.67
N ILE A 17 -17.05 33.03 4.70
CA ILE A 17 -17.71 31.69 4.69
C ILE A 17 -17.38 30.95 3.39
N ILE A 18 -17.44 31.63 2.24
CA ILE A 18 -17.11 31.00 0.94
C ILE A 18 -15.65 30.58 0.90
N LEU A 19 -14.73 31.40 1.37
CA LEU A 19 -13.30 31.09 1.42
C LEU A 19 -13.02 29.88 2.32
N LEU A 20 -13.66 29.81 3.48
CA LEU A 20 -13.56 28.66 4.39
C LEU A 20 -14.13 27.39 3.74
N ALA A 21 -15.27 27.48 3.08
CA ALA A 21 -15.87 26.35 2.40
C ALA A 21 -14.97 25.81 1.29
N VAL A 22 -14.35 26.66 0.48
CA VAL A 22 -13.40 26.28 -0.56
C VAL A 22 -12.15 25.64 0.04
N PHE A 23 -11.64 26.19 1.13
CA PHE A 23 -10.48 25.67 1.83
C PHE A 23 -10.75 24.26 2.37
N PHE A 24 -11.85 24.04 3.07
CA PHE A 24 -12.25 22.72 3.58
C PHE A 24 -12.50 21.73 2.44
N TYR A 25 -13.14 22.15 1.36
CA TYR A 25 -13.37 21.32 0.20
C TYR A 25 -12.05 20.84 -0.42
N ARG A 26 -11.06 21.71 -0.55
CA ARG A 26 -9.74 21.35 -1.09
C ARG A 26 -9.02 20.34 -0.19
N LEU A 27 -9.06 20.55 1.12
CA LEU A 27 -8.47 19.62 2.08
C LEU A 27 -9.14 18.24 2.00
N PHE A 28 -10.46 18.23 1.93
CA PHE A 28 -11.23 16.98 1.87
C PHE A 28 -10.99 16.23 0.55
N ALA A 29 -11.01 16.93 -0.57
CA ALA A 29 -10.73 16.35 -1.89
C ALA A 29 -9.30 15.78 -1.97
N LYS A 30 -8.32 16.48 -1.38
CA LYS A 30 -6.94 16.01 -1.34
C LYS A 30 -6.81 14.70 -0.56
N ASN A 31 -7.51 14.55 0.57
CA ASN A 31 -7.52 13.33 1.35
C ASN A 31 -8.24 12.19 0.62
N MET A 32 -9.36 12.47 -0.03
CA MET A 32 -10.10 11.47 -0.82
C MET A 32 -9.28 10.96 -2.01
N ASN A 33 -8.59 11.84 -2.72
CA ASN A 33 -7.74 11.44 -3.86
C ASN A 33 -6.60 10.54 -3.42
N ARG A 34 -6.06 10.74 -2.22
CA ARG A 34 -4.99 9.91 -1.66
C ARG A 34 -5.48 8.48 -1.38
N ASP A 35 -6.65 8.34 -0.76
CA ASP A 35 -7.26 7.04 -0.49
C ASP A 35 -7.63 6.31 -1.78
N ASP A 36 -8.15 7.03 -2.77
CA ASP A 36 -8.49 6.47 -4.08
C ASP A 36 -7.24 5.97 -4.82
N ALA A 37 -6.12 6.70 -4.74
CA ALA A 37 -4.86 6.29 -5.36
C ALA A 37 -4.32 5.00 -4.73
N GLU A 38 -4.40 4.85 -3.41
CA GLU A 38 -3.99 3.62 -2.71
C GLU A 38 -4.88 2.44 -3.08
N ARG A 39 -6.20 2.64 -3.13
CA ARG A 39 -7.15 1.61 -3.55
C ARG A 39 -6.91 1.17 -4.99
N GLN A 40 -6.59 2.10 -5.87
CA GLN A 40 -6.30 1.80 -7.27
C GLN A 40 -5.03 0.96 -7.39
N LYS A 41 -3.98 1.28 -6.65
CA LYS A 41 -2.73 0.48 -6.62
C LYS A 41 -2.99 -0.94 -6.14
N LEU A 42 -3.80 -1.12 -5.10
CA LEU A 42 -4.15 -2.45 -4.59
C LEU A 42 -4.96 -3.25 -5.61
N LYS A 43 -5.89 -2.64 -6.33
CA LYS A 43 -6.64 -3.28 -7.40
C LYS A 43 -5.73 -3.68 -8.56
N ASP A 44 -4.81 -2.82 -8.94
CA ASP A 44 -3.84 -3.11 -10.01
C ASP A 44 -2.96 -4.30 -9.63
N LEU A 45 -2.52 -4.38 -8.37
CA LEU A 45 -1.75 -5.53 -7.87
C LEU A 45 -2.57 -6.81 -7.89
N GLU A 46 -3.84 -6.78 -7.53
CA GLU A 46 -4.71 -7.96 -7.61
C GLU A 46 -4.88 -8.46 -9.05
N GLU A 47 -5.01 -7.56 -10.02
CA GLU A 47 -5.05 -7.92 -11.43
C GLU A 47 -3.74 -8.55 -11.90
N LEU A 48 -2.61 -8.01 -11.50
CA LEU A 48 -1.30 -8.58 -11.80
C LEU A 48 -1.13 -9.95 -11.18
N LYS A 49 -1.63 -10.17 -9.96
CA LYS A 49 -1.61 -11.45 -9.28
C LYS A 49 -2.31 -12.55 -10.10
N LYS A 50 -3.40 -12.23 -10.77
CA LYS A 50 -4.11 -13.17 -11.65
C LYS A 50 -3.27 -13.62 -12.85
N LYS A 51 -2.37 -12.75 -13.32
CA LYS A 51 -1.47 -13.02 -14.44
C LYS A 51 -0.15 -13.63 -14.01
N ALA A 52 0.13 -13.62 -12.69
CA ALA A 52 1.40 -14.10 -12.15
C ALA A 52 1.52 -15.61 -12.24
N GLU A 53 2.73 -16.09 -12.45
CA GLU A 53 3.07 -17.51 -12.52
C GLU A 53 3.61 -18.03 -11.21
N PHE A 54 3.30 -19.29 -10.89
CA PHE A 54 3.87 -19.97 -9.74
C PHE A 54 5.37 -20.19 -9.92
N ARG A 55 6.14 -19.85 -8.91
CA ARG A 55 7.58 -20.05 -8.85
C ARG A 55 7.98 -20.51 -7.46
N GLU A 56 9.03 -21.29 -7.38
CA GLU A 56 9.69 -21.61 -6.12
C GLU A 56 10.70 -20.52 -5.81
N ALA A 57 10.65 -19.99 -4.60
CA ALA A 57 11.54 -18.93 -4.13
C ALA A 57 12.27 -19.35 -2.88
N ARG A 58 13.56 -19.05 -2.83
CA ARG A 58 14.36 -19.20 -1.61
C ARG A 58 14.44 -17.85 -0.90
N ILE A 59 14.09 -17.82 0.37
CA ILE A 59 14.15 -16.61 1.17
C ILE A 59 15.60 -16.33 1.53
N ILE A 60 16.09 -15.15 1.15
CA ILE A 60 17.46 -14.72 1.45
C ILE A 60 17.50 -13.95 2.76
N SER A 61 16.57 -13.00 2.92
CA SER A 61 16.50 -12.20 4.15
C SER A 61 15.05 -11.85 4.47
N VAL A 62 14.80 -11.71 5.76
CA VAL A 62 13.50 -11.31 6.32
C VAL A 62 13.77 -10.17 7.29
N ARG A 63 13.21 -9.00 7.01
CA ARG A 63 13.34 -7.81 7.87
C ARG A 63 11.97 -7.31 8.26
N PRO A 64 11.50 -7.64 9.47
CA PRO A 64 10.26 -7.08 9.97
C PRO A 64 10.39 -5.56 10.15
N GLU A 65 9.38 -4.83 9.71
CA GLU A 65 9.28 -3.42 10.05
C GLU A 65 8.83 -3.27 11.51
N GLY A 66 9.02 -2.07 12.09
CA GLY A 66 8.66 -1.80 13.48
C GLY A 66 7.21 -2.14 13.78
N GLN A 67 6.90 -2.36 15.06
CA GLN A 67 5.57 -2.75 15.50
C GLN A 67 4.50 -1.76 15.04
N SER A 68 3.49 -2.28 14.37
CA SER A 68 2.27 -1.53 14.12
C SER A 68 1.47 -1.46 15.41
N ASN A 69 1.22 -0.25 15.92
CA ASN A 69 0.37 -0.05 17.09
C ASN A 69 -1.11 -0.39 16.82
N THR A 70 -1.48 -0.61 15.58
CA THR A 70 -2.86 -0.81 15.16
C THR A 70 -3.29 -2.26 15.10
N SER A 71 -2.35 -3.21 14.92
CA SER A 71 -2.66 -4.64 14.91
C SER A 71 -1.46 -5.48 15.31
N PRO A 72 -1.44 -6.03 16.53
CA PRO A 72 -0.35 -6.91 16.96
C PRO A 72 -0.34 -8.26 16.23
N ALA A 73 -1.45 -8.63 15.58
CA ALA A 73 -1.58 -9.90 14.86
C ALA A 73 -0.91 -9.89 13.47
N ASN A 74 -0.65 -8.72 12.90
CA ASN A 74 -0.09 -8.57 11.56
C ASN A 74 1.09 -7.62 11.54
N ARG A 75 2.01 -7.85 10.61
CA ARG A 75 3.24 -7.08 10.49
C ARG A 75 3.65 -6.87 9.05
N PHE A 76 4.21 -5.70 8.75
CA PHE A 76 4.92 -5.48 7.49
C PHE A 76 6.31 -6.10 7.56
N VAL A 77 6.68 -6.80 6.51
CA VAL A 77 7.96 -7.48 6.40
C VAL A 77 8.57 -7.20 5.04
N ASN A 78 9.83 -6.82 5.03
CA ASN A 78 10.61 -6.71 3.81
C ASN A 78 11.34 -8.02 3.56
N LEU A 79 11.03 -8.65 2.43
CA LEU A 79 11.57 -9.94 2.06
C LEU A 79 12.46 -9.81 0.83
N ARG A 80 13.51 -10.59 0.81
CA ARG A 80 14.38 -10.75 -0.33
C ARG A 80 14.39 -12.21 -0.76
N PHE A 81 14.14 -12.43 -2.05
CA PHE A 81 14.01 -13.77 -2.61
C PHE A 81 15.03 -13.99 -3.71
N GLU A 82 15.50 -15.23 -3.79
CA GLU A 82 16.19 -15.76 -4.97
C GLU A 82 15.23 -16.65 -5.72
N ILE A 83 14.90 -16.28 -6.96
CA ILE A 83 13.91 -16.96 -7.78
C ILE A 83 14.55 -17.37 -9.09
N LYS A 84 14.35 -18.63 -9.46
CA LYS A 84 14.82 -19.17 -10.72
C LYS A 84 13.91 -18.71 -11.84
N ASP A 85 14.47 -18.06 -12.84
CA ASP A 85 13.80 -17.62 -14.05
C ASP A 85 13.46 -18.79 -14.98
N THR A 86 12.58 -18.58 -15.97
CA THR A 86 12.25 -19.55 -17.01
C THR A 86 13.47 -19.98 -17.83
N GLY A 87 14.48 -19.12 -17.94
CA GLY A 87 15.75 -19.44 -18.59
C GLY A 87 16.76 -20.18 -17.72
N GLY A 88 16.42 -20.51 -16.46
CA GLY A 88 17.32 -21.18 -15.53
C GLY A 88 18.25 -20.23 -14.77
N GLU A 89 18.18 -18.95 -14.99
CA GLU A 89 18.96 -17.95 -14.26
C GLU A 89 18.26 -17.55 -12.96
N PHE A 90 19.06 -17.29 -11.92
CA PHE A 90 18.53 -16.81 -10.64
C PHE A 90 18.43 -15.29 -10.65
N LYS A 91 17.29 -14.79 -10.22
CA LYS A 91 17.06 -13.37 -9.98
C LYS A 91 16.83 -13.10 -8.52
N MET A 92 17.34 -11.95 -8.06
CA MET A 92 17.07 -11.43 -6.72
C MET A 92 15.92 -10.44 -6.80
N LEU A 93 14.82 -10.73 -6.14
CA LEU A 93 13.65 -9.87 -6.07
C LEU A 93 13.34 -9.53 -4.62
N SER A 94 12.83 -8.33 -4.41
CA SER A 94 12.41 -7.85 -3.10
C SER A 94 10.92 -7.59 -3.09
N ALA A 95 10.28 -7.86 -1.96
CA ALA A 95 8.86 -7.57 -1.79
C ALA A 95 8.59 -7.13 -0.36
N ARG A 96 7.59 -6.26 -0.21
CA ARG A 96 7.05 -5.88 1.09
C ARG A 96 5.70 -6.57 1.26
N TRP A 97 5.62 -7.46 2.23
CA TRP A 97 4.40 -8.20 2.53
C TRP A 97 3.81 -7.76 3.86
N TYR A 98 2.50 -7.74 3.92
CA TYR A 98 1.75 -7.64 5.18
C TYR A 98 1.33 -9.04 5.59
N VAL A 99 1.92 -9.55 6.64
CA VAL A 99 1.80 -10.97 7.03
C VAL A 99 1.22 -11.12 8.42
N ASP A 100 0.51 -12.24 8.62
CA ASP A 100 0.10 -12.69 9.92
C ASP A 100 1.34 -13.12 10.73
N THR A 101 1.36 -12.80 12.01
CA THR A 101 2.49 -13.12 12.92
C THR A 101 2.77 -14.62 12.97
N TYR A 102 1.76 -15.46 12.88
CA TYR A 102 1.94 -16.93 12.83
C TYR A 102 2.62 -17.37 11.55
N TYR A 103 2.25 -16.77 10.43
CA TYR A 103 2.88 -17.07 9.14
C TYR A 103 4.32 -16.58 9.08
N LEU A 104 4.64 -15.52 9.79
CA LEU A 104 5.99 -14.97 9.86
C LEU A 104 7.03 -16.00 10.35
N SER A 105 6.62 -16.91 11.23
CA SER A 105 7.49 -17.97 11.72
C SER A 105 7.94 -18.93 10.63
N GLN A 106 7.19 -19.07 9.54
CA GLN A 106 7.52 -19.88 8.37
C GLN A 106 8.41 -19.16 7.37
N LEU A 107 8.50 -17.85 7.46
CA LEU A 107 9.36 -17.01 6.61
C LEU A 107 10.75 -16.89 7.24
N GLN A 108 11.55 -17.91 7.09
CA GLN A 108 12.92 -17.93 7.60
C GLN A 108 13.93 -17.90 6.46
N PRO A 109 15.11 -17.26 6.65
CA PRO A 109 16.19 -17.34 5.65
C PRO A 109 16.53 -18.81 5.29
N ASP A 110 16.83 -19.02 4.04
CA ASP A 110 17.12 -20.32 3.42
C ASP A 110 15.94 -21.26 3.25
N ASN A 111 14.75 -20.92 3.71
CA ASN A 111 13.54 -21.71 3.43
C ASN A 111 13.07 -21.49 1.99
N ASN A 112 12.58 -22.56 1.37
CA ASN A 112 11.93 -22.48 0.08
C ASN A 112 10.44 -22.38 0.26
N ILE A 113 9.82 -21.40 -0.44
CA ILE A 113 8.38 -21.21 -0.45
C ILE A 113 7.88 -21.08 -1.88
N GLN A 114 6.61 -21.37 -2.09
CA GLN A 114 5.97 -21.13 -3.36
C GLN A 114 5.41 -19.71 -3.39
N VAL A 115 5.68 -19.01 -4.48
CA VAL A 115 5.21 -17.63 -4.71
C VAL A 115 4.62 -17.50 -6.11
N LYS A 116 3.93 -16.41 -6.37
CA LYS A 116 3.54 -16.00 -7.71
C LYS A 116 4.36 -14.81 -8.13
N VAL A 117 4.91 -14.85 -9.33
CA VAL A 117 5.77 -13.79 -9.85
C VAL A 117 5.22 -13.23 -11.14
N TYR A 118 5.13 -11.92 -11.21
CA TYR A 118 4.86 -11.17 -12.42
C TYR A 118 5.83 -10.00 -12.48
N ASP A 119 6.71 -10.00 -13.50
CA ASP A 119 7.78 -9.03 -13.66
C ASP A 119 8.65 -8.92 -12.38
N GLU A 120 8.62 -7.78 -11.70
CA GLU A 120 9.36 -7.56 -10.45
C GLU A 120 8.51 -7.84 -9.19
N TYR A 121 7.23 -8.14 -9.37
CA TYR A 121 6.31 -8.35 -8.26
C TYR A 121 6.29 -9.79 -7.81
N VAL A 122 6.48 -10.00 -6.51
CA VAL A 122 6.41 -11.31 -5.86
C VAL A 122 5.20 -11.32 -4.93
N PHE A 123 4.22 -12.16 -5.28
CA PHE A 123 2.98 -12.28 -4.52
C PHE A 123 3.01 -13.53 -3.64
N PRO A 124 2.50 -13.45 -2.41
CA PRO A 124 2.30 -14.64 -1.60
C PRO A 124 1.16 -15.49 -2.18
N VAL A 125 1.27 -16.80 -2.05
CA VAL A 125 0.25 -17.76 -2.50
C VAL A 125 -0.85 -17.93 -1.46
N THR A 126 -0.52 -17.76 -0.18
CA THR A 126 -1.45 -17.90 0.94
C THR A 126 -2.24 -16.63 1.21
N ASP A 127 -3.44 -16.77 1.79
CA ASP A 127 -4.26 -15.65 2.24
C ASP A 127 -3.74 -14.98 3.52
N GLU A 128 -2.78 -15.62 4.21
CA GLU A 128 -2.16 -15.10 5.44
C GLU A 128 -1.16 -13.97 5.19
N ALA A 129 -0.86 -13.69 3.94
CA ALA A 129 0.05 -12.63 3.53
C ALA A 129 -0.48 -11.90 2.30
N LYS A 130 -0.16 -10.62 2.19
CA LYS A 130 -0.51 -9.77 1.04
C LYS A 130 0.69 -8.94 0.61
N LEU A 131 0.86 -8.79 -0.71
CA LEU A 131 1.83 -7.84 -1.25
C LEU A 131 1.33 -6.42 -1.03
N TYR A 132 2.20 -5.57 -0.52
CA TYR A 132 1.95 -4.14 -0.33
C TYR A 132 2.95 -3.33 -1.14
N PRO A 133 2.49 -2.26 -1.80
CA PRO A 133 3.38 -1.39 -2.57
C PRO A 133 4.35 -0.58 -1.68
#